data_37d5478e8a090de16ea580b792cbc0e0
#
_entry.id   37d5478e8a090de16ea580b792cbc0e0
#
_cell.length_a   1.000
_cell.length_b   1.000
_cell.length_c   1.000
_cell.angle_alpha   90.00
_cell.angle_beta   90.00
_cell.angle_gamma   90.00
#
_symmetry.space_group_name_H-M   'P 1'
#
loop_
_entity.id
_entity.type
_entity.pdbx_description
1 polymer ?
#
loop_
_entity_poly.entity_id
_entity_poly.type
_entity_poly.pdbx_seq_one_letter_code
_entity_poly.pdbx_strand_id
1 'polypeptide(L)'
;MKSLSEKSLMITIFVAVLIVALLRSAIAQEQSDRPNVLFIAIDDLRPALGCFDDKVAITPNIDALASRSTVFTRAYCQLAVCSPSRLSLMTGRRPDTIHVWDLATHFREARPDIVTLPQHFKDHGYHTQSIGKIYHGSGEPSKDPQSWSVDPLHDQIGSAKVRYASPTNLQGGGLKRLAAESADVEDDVYLDGIVCGSAETAIEKLAQKANPFFLAVGFRKPHLPFCAPKKYWDLYQRDSIPLPEYAKHPQNAPELAVRSWKELEGYKDIPANGQLTETKVKELRHGYYACVSYVDALVGRLLKKLKQTQLSDNTVIVLWGDHGFHLGEQGLWTKANNYELSTRVPLIVSVPGQKNTGSKSDALVELVDVYPTLADVCGLKEPAGMEGISLKPLLDEPDRSLKRAVFNQYPRARSSHRHRGHGEIMGFALRTQRYRYIEWQDWESKQVIARELYDLASDPQETRNIAGIVKYHAAVEEMTQILSAGWPAAVESLTSKHE
;
A
#
# COMPACT_ATOMS: atom_id res chain seq x y z
N MET A 1 -56.42 45.12 -3.87
CA MET A 1 -54.93 45.15 -3.66
C MET A 1 -54.34 43.92 -2.97
N LYS A 2 -55.01 43.18 -2.08
CA LYS A 2 -54.48 41.96 -1.42
C LYS A 2 -54.21 40.76 -2.40
N SER A 3 -55.01 40.58 -3.45
CA SER A 3 -54.90 39.43 -4.36
C SER A 3 -53.69 39.46 -5.32
N LEU A 4 -53.12 40.62 -5.62
CA LEU A 4 -51.89 40.77 -6.43
C LEU A 4 -50.60 40.40 -5.66
N SER A 5 -50.58 40.70 -4.36
CA SER A 5 -49.46 40.38 -3.45
C SER A 5 -49.35 38.86 -3.22
N GLU A 6 -50.47 38.17 -3.05
CA GLU A 6 -50.48 36.68 -2.86
C GLU A 6 -50.05 35.92 -4.11
N LYS A 7 -50.47 36.37 -5.32
CA LYS A 7 -50.03 35.78 -6.58
C LYS A 7 -48.54 36.00 -6.83
N SER A 8 -48.01 37.18 -6.50
CA SER A 8 -46.57 37.45 -6.62
C SER A 8 -45.75 36.59 -5.67
N LEU A 9 -46.20 36.40 -4.43
CA LEU A 9 -45.54 35.53 -3.45
C LEU A 9 -45.54 34.05 -3.90
N MET A 10 -46.67 33.55 -4.41
CA MET A 10 -46.78 32.19 -4.92
C MET A 10 -45.85 31.94 -6.11
N ILE A 11 -45.71 32.89 -7.05
CA ILE A 11 -44.79 32.79 -8.18
C ILE A 11 -43.35 32.77 -7.69
N THR A 12 -42.97 33.60 -6.74
CA THR A 12 -41.62 33.63 -6.16
C THR A 12 -41.28 32.31 -5.47
N ILE A 13 -42.19 31.74 -4.69
CA ILE A 13 -42.00 30.42 -4.04
C ILE A 13 -41.86 29.31 -5.11
N PHE A 14 -42.72 29.32 -6.13
CA PHE A 14 -42.67 28.33 -7.20
C PHE A 14 -41.35 28.39 -7.96
N VAL A 15 -40.86 29.59 -8.30
CA VAL A 15 -39.54 29.79 -8.96
C VAL A 15 -38.39 29.31 -8.07
N ALA A 16 -38.45 29.63 -6.76
CA ALA A 16 -37.43 29.16 -5.81
C ALA A 16 -37.40 27.63 -5.70
N VAL A 17 -38.56 26.97 -5.63
CA VAL A 17 -38.67 25.49 -5.62
C VAL A 17 -38.14 24.88 -6.91
N LEU A 18 -38.44 25.49 -8.06
CA LEU A 18 -37.94 25.02 -9.38
C LEU A 18 -36.41 25.16 -9.46
N ILE A 19 -35.85 26.28 -9.01
CA ILE A 19 -34.40 26.51 -8.98
C ILE A 19 -33.71 25.45 -8.08
N VAL A 20 -34.28 25.21 -6.87
CA VAL A 20 -33.74 24.18 -5.96
C VAL A 20 -33.84 22.77 -6.59
N ALA A 21 -34.92 22.46 -7.29
CA ALA A 21 -35.08 21.19 -7.97
C ALA A 21 -34.07 21.03 -9.13
N LEU A 22 -33.85 22.07 -9.93
CA LEU A 22 -32.85 22.09 -11.02
C LEU A 22 -31.43 21.98 -10.48
N LEU A 23 -31.11 22.69 -9.39
CA LEU A 23 -29.80 22.57 -8.73
C LEU A 23 -29.57 21.16 -8.17
N ARG A 24 -30.60 20.56 -7.54
CA ARG A 24 -30.51 19.18 -7.06
C ARG A 24 -30.32 18.18 -8.20
N SER A 25 -31.02 18.36 -9.31
CA SER A 25 -30.86 17.52 -10.51
C SER A 25 -29.47 17.66 -11.13
N ALA A 26 -28.94 18.88 -11.22
CA ALA A 26 -27.59 19.12 -11.71
C ALA A 26 -26.51 18.49 -10.81
N ILE A 27 -26.67 18.63 -9.48
CA ILE A 27 -25.76 17.99 -8.51
C ILE A 27 -25.86 16.47 -8.59
N ALA A 28 -27.05 15.91 -8.71
CA ALA A 28 -27.24 14.46 -8.86
C ALA A 28 -26.63 13.93 -10.17
N GLN A 29 -26.77 14.69 -11.27
CA GLN A 29 -26.14 14.35 -12.55
C GLN A 29 -24.62 14.39 -12.46
N GLU A 30 -24.05 15.45 -11.90
CA GLU A 30 -22.61 15.58 -11.67
C GLU A 30 -22.05 14.43 -10.80
N GLN A 31 -22.81 14.01 -9.77
CA GLN A 31 -22.43 12.86 -8.96
C GLN A 31 -22.51 11.54 -9.72
N SER A 32 -23.52 11.37 -10.59
CA SER A 32 -23.67 10.13 -11.39
C SER A 32 -22.59 9.97 -12.45
N ASP A 33 -21.98 11.07 -12.90
CA ASP A 33 -20.93 11.07 -13.94
C ASP A 33 -19.53 10.80 -13.37
N ARG A 34 -19.37 10.83 -12.03
CA ARG A 34 -18.09 10.52 -11.39
C ARG A 34 -17.77 9.01 -11.46
N PRO A 35 -16.51 8.63 -11.68
CA PRO A 35 -16.14 7.23 -11.73
C PRO A 35 -16.23 6.57 -10.35
N ASN A 36 -16.55 5.28 -10.33
CA ASN A 36 -16.39 4.44 -9.16
C ASN A 36 -14.90 4.24 -8.84
N VAL A 37 -14.61 3.79 -7.63
CA VAL A 37 -13.25 3.42 -7.22
C VAL A 37 -13.26 1.99 -6.67
N LEU A 38 -12.43 1.11 -7.25
CA LEU A 38 -12.03 -0.16 -6.67
C LEU A 38 -10.60 -0.03 -6.16
N PHE A 39 -10.44 -0.06 -4.84
CA PHE A 39 -9.19 0.19 -4.14
C PHE A 39 -8.68 -1.12 -3.53
N ILE A 40 -7.68 -1.76 -4.15
CA ILE A 40 -7.17 -3.09 -3.80
C ILE A 40 -5.85 -2.94 -3.03
N ALA A 41 -5.87 -3.29 -1.75
CA ALA A 41 -4.70 -3.34 -0.88
C ALA A 41 -4.21 -4.77 -0.70
N ILE A 42 -2.90 -5.01 -0.86
CA ILE A 42 -2.29 -6.33 -0.70
C ILE A 42 -1.19 -6.25 0.35
N ASP A 43 -1.32 -7.03 1.44
CA ASP A 43 -0.44 -6.98 2.61
C ASP A 43 0.89 -7.73 2.36
N ASP A 44 2.02 -7.11 2.68
CA ASP A 44 3.37 -7.69 2.50
C ASP A 44 3.74 -7.99 1.02
N LEU A 45 3.10 -7.35 0.05
CA LEU A 45 3.41 -7.58 -1.37
C LEU A 45 4.59 -6.69 -1.82
N ARG A 46 5.74 -7.31 -2.05
CA ARG A 46 6.85 -6.68 -2.79
C ARG A 46 6.57 -6.71 -4.30
N PRO A 47 7.37 -6.01 -5.16
CA PRO A 47 7.23 -6.06 -6.62
C PRO A 47 7.53 -7.45 -7.24
N ALA A 48 6.99 -8.54 -6.64
CA ALA A 48 7.07 -9.91 -7.10
C ALA A 48 5.87 -10.24 -8.02
N LEU A 49 5.78 -9.55 -9.15
CA LEU A 49 4.71 -9.64 -10.15
C LEU A 49 5.33 -9.66 -11.55
N GLY A 50 4.69 -10.34 -12.52
CA GLY A 50 5.16 -10.38 -13.91
C GLY A 50 5.30 -9.00 -14.52
N CYS A 51 4.34 -8.09 -14.29
CA CYS A 51 4.40 -6.71 -14.78
C CYS A 51 5.52 -5.85 -14.17
N PHE A 52 6.16 -6.32 -13.09
CA PHE A 52 7.38 -5.75 -12.49
C PHE A 52 8.65 -6.51 -12.89
N ASP A 53 8.56 -7.37 -13.91
CA ASP A 53 9.66 -8.15 -14.47
C ASP A 53 10.23 -9.23 -13.51
N ASP A 54 9.47 -9.64 -12.47
CA ASP A 54 9.82 -10.79 -11.63
C ASP A 54 9.79 -12.08 -12.47
N LYS A 55 10.86 -12.87 -12.40
CA LYS A 55 11.03 -14.05 -13.24
C LYS A 55 10.42 -15.33 -12.67
N VAL A 56 9.95 -15.26 -11.43
CA VAL A 56 9.37 -16.41 -10.70
C VAL A 56 7.87 -16.28 -10.59
N ALA A 57 7.36 -15.10 -10.30
CA ALA A 57 5.94 -14.85 -10.04
C ALA A 57 5.05 -15.19 -11.25
N ILE A 58 3.94 -15.88 -10.98
CA ILE A 58 2.91 -16.22 -11.98
C ILE A 58 1.65 -15.42 -11.62
N THR A 59 1.42 -14.29 -12.33
CA THR A 59 0.41 -13.29 -11.98
C THR A 59 -0.41 -12.80 -13.19
N PRO A 60 -1.02 -13.73 -13.96
CA PRO A 60 -1.64 -13.39 -15.25
C PRO A 60 -2.79 -12.38 -15.13
N ASN A 61 -3.51 -12.32 -14.02
CA ASN A 61 -4.65 -11.42 -13.84
C ASN A 61 -4.20 -9.99 -13.51
N ILE A 62 -3.20 -9.84 -12.64
CA ILE A 62 -2.59 -8.54 -12.32
C ILE A 62 -1.82 -8.03 -13.55
N ASP A 63 -1.13 -8.89 -14.28
CA ASP A 63 -0.44 -8.52 -15.52
C ASP A 63 -1.43 -8.05 -16.60
N ALA A 64 -2.59 -8.69 -16.69
CA ALA A 64 -3.68 -8.25 -17.57
C ALA A 64 -4.29 -6.91 -17.13
N LEU A 65 -4.37 -6.62 -15.82
CA LEU A 65 -4.73 -5.30 -15.33
C LEU A 65 -3.64 -4.27 -15.71
N ALA A 66 -2.39 -4.58 -15.49
CA ALA A 66 -1.24 -3.73 -15.79
C ALA A 66 -1.18 -3.35 -17.29
N SER A 67 -1.52 -4.28 -18.21
CA SER A 67 -1.52 -4.03 -19.66
C SER A 67 -2.50 -2.94 -20.13
N ARG A 68 -3.42 -2.50 -19.25
CA ARG A 68 -4.39 -1.42 -19.51
C ARG A 68 -4.35 -0.30 -18.47
N SER A 69 -3.26 -0.21 -17.72
CA SER A 69 -3.06 0.71 -16.60
C SER A 69 -1.72 1.42 -16.72
N THR A 70 -1.43 2.34 -15.80
CA THR A 70 -0.06 2.82 -15.55
C THR A 70 0.54 2.03 -14.40
N VAL A 71 1.71 1.43 -14.61
CA VAL A 71 2.51 0.73 -13.60
C VAL A 71 3.60 1.66 -13.09
N PHE A 72 3.58 2.01 -11.81
CA PHE A 72 4.64 2.81 -11.18
C PHE A 72 5.73 1.88 -10.66
N THR A 73 6.84 1.80 -11.38
CA THR A 73 7.92 0.83 -11.08
C THR A 73 8.72 1.20 -9.84
N ARG A 74 8.65 2.48 -9.40
CA ARG A 74 9.39 3.03 -8.27
C ARG A 74 8.48 3.77 -7.29
N ALA A 75 7.48 3.04 -6.76
CA ALA A 75 6.61 3.52 -5.70
C ALA A 75 7.13 3.08 -4.32
N TYR A 76 7.05 3.98 -3.32
CA TYR A 76 7.63 3.76 -1.99
C TYR A 76 6.65 4.08 -0.88
N CYS A 77 6.66 3.24 0.18
CA CYS A 77 5.93 3.53 1.41
C CYS A 77 6.74 4.48 2.32
N GLN A 78 6.05 5.17 3.22
CA GLN A 78 6.66 6.13 4.14
C GLN A 78 7.32 5.46 5.35
N LEU A 79 6.83 4.27 5.73
CA LEU A 79 7.39 3.46 6.81
C LEU A 79 7.02 2.00 6.56
N ALA A 80 8.01 1.11 6.49
CA ALA A 80 7.82 -0.29 6.10
C ALA A 80 7.21 -1.14 7.24
N VAL A 81 6.02 -0.75 7.71
CA VAL A 81 5.15 -1.47 8.66
C VAL A 81 3.69 -1.17 8.32
N CYS A 82 2.82 -2.15 8.41
CA CYS A 82 1.43 -2.08 7.91
C CYS A 82 0.67 -0.84 8.39
N SER A 83 0.57 -0.58 9.73
CA SER A 83 -0.24 0.53 10.25
C SER A 83 0.24 1.90 9.74
N PRO A 84 1.48 2.34 9.99
CA PRO A 84 1.92 3.66 9.57
C PRO A 84 1.96 3.84 8.05
N SER A 85 2.30 2.80 7.29
CA SER A 85 2.26 2.88 5.83
C SER A 85 0.84 3.08 5.30
N ARG A 86 -0.10 2.23 5.72
CA ARG A 86 -1.51 2.32 5.32
C ARG A 86 -2.11 3.65 5.73
N LEU A 87 -1.84 4.12 6.94
CA LEU A 87 -2.34 5.40 7.43
C LEU A 87 -1.73 6.58 6.68
N SER A 88 -0.46 6.52 6.30
CA SER A 88 0.16 7.57 5.47
C SER A 88 -0.57 7.70 4.12
N LEU A 89 -0.86 6.59 3.44
CA LEU A 89 -1.64 6.60 2.21
C LEU A 89 -3.08 7.11 2.46
N MET A 90 -3.76 6.54 3.47
CA MET A 90 -5.17 6.82 3.76
C MET A 90 -5.42 8.25 4.25
N THR A 91 -4.40 8.96 4.69
CA THR A 91 -4.49 10.34 5.16
C THR A 91 -3.78 11.34 4.25
N GLY A 92 -2.98 10.85 3.28
CA GLY A 92 -2.12 11.70 2.46
C GLY A 92 -1.05 12.44 3.26
N ARG A 93 -0.67 11.90 4.44
CA ARG A 93 0.27 12.53 5.38
C ARG A 93 1.31 11.55 5.88
N ARG A 94 2.47 12.06 6.24
CA ARG A 94 3.63 11.26 6.69
C ARG A 94 3.51 10.85 8.15
N PRO A 95 4.24 9.81 8.61
CA PRO A 95 4.17 9.30 9.98
C PRO A 95 4.37 10.38 11.05
N ASP A 96 5.28 11.34 10.84
CA ASP A 96 5.54 12.42 11.79
C ASP A 96 4.37 13.40 11.91
N THR A 97 3.59 13.60 10.85
CA THR A 97 2.39 14.45 10.87
C THR A 97 1.19 13.75 11.48
N ILE A 98 1.04 12.44 11.23
CA ILE A 98 -0.06 11.65 11.80
C ILE A 98 0.24 11.12 13.21
N HIS A 99 1.50 11.19 13.67
CA HIS A 99 1.99 10.65 14.95
C HIS A 99 1.77 9.14 15.10
N VAL A 100 1.93 8.39 14.01
CA VAL A 100 1.80 6.92 14.01
C VAL A 100 3.04 6.30 13.39
N TRP A 101 3.83 5.61 14.22
CA TRP A 101 5.08 4.95 13.84
C TRP A 101 5.09 3.45 14.18
N ASP A 102 4.02 2.95 14.81
CA ASP A 102 3.91 1.56 15.27
C ASP A 102 2.55 0.93 14.90
N LEU A 103 2.33 -0.31 15.34
CA LEU A 103 1.09 -1.05 15.08
C LEU A 103 -0.01 -0.81 16.14
N ALA A 104 0.31 -0.17 17.25
CA ALA A 104 -0.58 -0.05 18.41
C ALA A 104 -1.30 1.29 18.47
N THR A 105 -0.65 2.36 18.00
CA THR A 105 -1.18 3.72 18.06
C THR A 105 -2.39 3.88 17.13
N HIS A 106 -3.52 4.28 17.70
CA HIS A 106 -4.72 4.59 16.93
C HIS A 106 -4.68 6.00 16.37
N PHE A 107 -4.84 6.15 15.06
CA PHE A 107 -4.66 7.44 14.39
C PHE A 107 -5.70 8.49 14.80
N ARG A 108 -6.94 8.08 15.14
CA ARG A 108 -7.97 9.01 15.65
C ARG A 108 -7.69 9.52 17.06
N GLU A 109 -6.92 8.77 17.88
CA GLU A 109 -6.44 9.26 19.17
C GLU A 109 -5.32 10.27 18.98
N ALA A 110 -4.40 9.99 18.06
CA ALA A 110 -3.29 10.88 17.74
C ALA A 110 -3.74 12.15 16.98
N ARG A 111 -4.68 12.00 16.05
CA ARG A 111 -5.18 13.08 15.17
C ARG A 111 -6.69 12.91 14.91
N PRO A 112 -7.57 13.32 15.85
CA PRO A 112 -9.02 13.08 15.78
C PRO A 112 -9.70 13.77 14.57
N ASP A 113 -9.16 14.88 14.13
CA ASP A 113 -9.73 15.75 13.05
C ASP A 113 -9.26 15.33 11.65
N ILE A 114 -8.37 14.33 11.53
CA ILE A 114 -7.82 13.97 10.23
C ILE A 114 -8.89 13.36 9.31
N VAL A 115 -9.01 13.89 8.10
CA VAL A 115 -9.93 13.37 7.09
C VAL A 115 -9.20 12.29 6.28
N THR A 116 -9.73 11.06 6.34
CA THR A 116 -9.19 9.95 5.58
C THR A 116 -9.67 9.94 4.13
N LEU A 117 -8.94 9.26 3.25
CA LEU A 117 -9.32 9.09 1.84
C LEU A 117 -10.77 8.59 1.68
N PRO A 118 -11.21 7.47 2.29
CA PRO A 118 -12.60 7.04 2.15
C PRO A 118 -13.60 8.00 2.83
N GLN A 119 -13.23 8.64 3.94
CA GLN A 119 -14.09 9.68 4.55
C GLN A 119 -14.30 10.84 3.57
N HIS A 120 -13.26 11.31 2.91
CA HIS A 120 -13.35 12.38 1.91
C HIS A 120 -14.30 11.99 0.76
N PHE A 121 -14.20 10.78 0.25
CA PHE A 121 -15.12 10.28 -0.77
C PHE A 121 -16.56 10.21 -0.27
N LYS A 122 -16.77 9.70 0.96
CA LYS A 122 -18.08 9.64 1.61
C LYS A 122 -18.70 11.02 1.75
N ASP A 123 -17.93 12.01 2.19
CA ASP A 123 -18.37 13.41 2.36
C ASP A 123 -18.73 14.07 1.01
N HIS A 124 -18.23 13.50 -0.10
CA HIS A 124 -18.55 13.94 -1.49
C HIS A 124 -19.60 13.05 -2.18
N GLY A 125 -20.38 12.27 -1.43
CA GLY A 125 -21.54 11.53 -1.93
C GLY A 125 -21.26 10.12 -2.45
N TYR A 126 -20.03 9.61 -2.30
CA TYR A 126 -19.73 8.21 -2.61
C TYR A 126 -20.29 7.28 -1.54
N HIS A 127 -20.75 6.11 -1.95
CA HIS A 127 -20.96 5.00 -1.03
C HIS A 127 -19.63 4.32 -0.74
N THR A 128 -19.13 4.42 0.49
CA THR A 128 -17.83 3.88 0.89
C THR A 128 -17.99 2.58 1.67
N GLN A 129 -17.23 1.55 1.27
CA GLN A 129 -17.26 0.23 1.92
C GLN A 129 -15.88 -0.39 1.98
N SER A 130 -15.57 -1.05 3.12
CA SER A 130 -14.33 -1.78 3.36
C SER A 130 -14.60 -3.27 3.54
N ILE A 131 -13.80 -4.11 2.87
CA ILE A 131 -13.84 -5.57 3.00
C ILE A 131 -12.41 -6.08 3.10
N GLY A 132 -12.08 -6.81 4.18
CA GLY A 132 -10.73 -7.29 4.46
C GLY A 132 -9.82 -6.24 5.12
N LYS A 133 -8.51 -6.41 4.96
CA LYS A 133 -7.50 -5.59 5.65
C LYS A 133 -7.23 -4.27 4.92
N ILE A 134 -7.91 -3.20 5.30
CA ILE A 134 -7.64 -1.83 4.82
C ILE A 134 -6.84 -1.05 5.86
N TYR A 135 -7.38 -0.84 7.05
CA TYR A 135 -6.62 -0.38 8.22
C TYR A 135 -5.90 -1.54 8.91
N HIS A 136 -5.01 -1.24 9.84
CA HIS A 136 -4.36 -2.25 10.68
C HIS A 136 -4.99 -2.26 12.07
N GLY A 137 -5.04 -3.44 12.70
CA GLY A 137 -5.54 -3.62 14.04
C GLY A 137 -6.67 -4.64 14.14
N SER A 138 -7.26 -4.74 15.33
CA SER A 138 -8.41 -5.57 15.62
C SER A 138 -9.38 -4.77 16.53
N GLY A 139 -10.68 -4.93 16.31
CA GLY A 139 -11.70 -4.23 17.06
C GLY A 139 -12.01 -2.82 16.53
N GLU A 140 -12.49 -1.92 17.39
CA GLU A 140 -12.96 -0.58 17.01
C GLU A 140 -11.95 0.25 16.20
N PRO A 141 -10.64 0.21 16.50
CA PRO A 141 -9.64 0.98 15.74
C PRO A 141 -9.58 0.65 14.24
N SER A 142 -9.86 -0.61 13.84
CA SER A 142 -9.86 -0.98 12.43
C SER A 142 -11.13 -0.59 11.69
N LYS A 143 -12.20 -0.26 12.40
CA LYS A 143 -13.50 0.01 11.81
C LYS A 143 -13.63 1.42 11.24
N ASP A 144 -13.14 2.42 11.95
CA ASP A 144 -13.26 3.85 11.62
C ASP A 144 -14.59 4.24 10.97
N PRO A 145 -15.70 4.35 11.71
CA PRO A 145 -17.03 4.56 11.14
C PRO A 145 -17.17 5.90 10.39
N GLN A 146 -16.26 6.85 10.61
CA GLN A 146 -16.23 8.09 9.82
C GLN A 146 -15.86 7.83 8.36
N SER A 147 -14.99 6.86 8.11
CA SER A 147 -14.53 6.48 6.77
C SER A 147 -15.60 5.75 5.94
N TRP A 148 -16.53 5.03 6.57
CA TRP A 148 -17.37 4.06 5.86
C TRP A 148 -18.85 4.35 5.92
N SER A 149 -19.58 4.05 4.86
CA SER A 149 -21.05 4.15 4.80
C SER A 149 -21.74 2.96 5.45
N VAL A 150 -21.04 1.83 5.57
CA VAL A 150 -21.47 0.60 6.23
C VAL A 150 -20.31 0.01 7.01
N ASP A 151 -20.59 -0.80 8.01
CA ASP A 151 -19.55 -1.45 8.82
C ASP A 151 -18.59 -2.27 7.96
N PRO A 152 -17.26 -2.18 8.22
CA PRO A 152 -16.27 -3.01 7.56
C PRO A 152 -16.53 -4.50 7.75
N LEU A 153 -16.32 -5.29 6.69
CA LEU A 153 -16.43 -6.75 6.73
C LEU A 153 -15.03 -7.39 6.74
N HIS A 154 -14.84 -8.45 7.55
CA HIS A 154 -13.62 -9.25 7.58
C HIS A 154 -12.33 -8.44 7.83
N ASP A 155 -12.43 -7.30 8.50
CA ASP A 155 -11.30 -6.41 8.85
C ASP A 155 -10.32 -7.06 9.84
N GLN A 156 -10.79 -8.04 10.61
CA GLN A 156 -10.02 -8.74 11.63
C GLN A 156 -9.35 -10.02 11.09
N ILE A 157 -8.28 -10.44 11.79
CA ILE A 157 -7.51 -11.63 11.41
C ILE A 157 -8.35 -12.93 11.44
N GLY A 158 -9.45 -12.93 12.15
CA GLY A 158 -10.31 -14.10 12.30
C GLY A 158 -9.68 -15.20 13.17
N SER A 159 -10.31 -16.37 13.19
CA SER A 159 -9.86 -17.55 13.92
C SER A 159 -8.75 -18.30 13.17
N ALA A 160 -8.10 -19.27 13.84
CA ALA A 160 -7.14 -20.16 13.19
C ALA A 160 -7.76 -20.93 11.99
N LYS A 161 -9.08 -21.16 12.01
CA LYS A 161 -9.81 -21.88 10.95
C LYS A 161 -9.86 -21.17 9.60
N VAL A 162 -9.65 -19.85 9.56
CA VAL A 162 -9.57 -19.09 8.30
C VAL A 162 -8.14 -18.74 7.90
N ARG A 163 -7.18 -19.01 8.81
CA ARG A 163 -5.74 -18.85 8.56
C ARG A 163 -5.09 -20.11 8.00
N TYR A 164 -5.57 -21.26 8.45
CA TYR A 164 -5.04 -22.58 8.18
C TYR A 164 -6.17 -23.52 7.80
N ALA A 165 -5.90 -24.49 6.95
CA ALA A 165 -6.85 -25.49 6.49
C ALA A 165 -6.42 -26.91 6.84
N SER A 166 -5.11 -27.20 6.98
CA SER A 166 -4.62 -28.54 7.26
C SER A 166 -4.95 -29.00 8.68
N PRO A 167 -5.29 -30.28 8.89
CA PRO A 167 -5.54 -30.83 10.22
C PRO A 167 -4.39 -30.57 11.21
N THR A 168 -3.14 -30.68 10.75
CA THR A 168 -1.94 -30.42 11.56
C THR A 168 -1.91 -29.00 12.14
N ASN A 169 -2.33 -28.01 11.37
CA ASN A 169 -2.38 -26.62 11.81
C ASN A 169 -3.68 -26.26 12.54
N LEU A 170 -4.76 -26.99 12.33
CA LEU A 170 -6.03 -26.79 13.03
C LEU A 170 -6.02 -27.39 14.44
N GLN A 171 -5.25 -28.46 14.67
CA GLN A 171 -5.07 -29.10 15.96
C GLN A 171 -4.03 -28.33 16.81
N GLY A 172 -4.40 -27.92 18.01
CA GLY A 172 -3.49 -27.26 18.96
C GLY A 172 -3.78 -25.76 19.19
N GLY A 173 -3.12 -25.15 20.17
CA GLY A 173 -3.38 -23.77 20.64
C GLY A 173 -2.62 -22.66 19.90
N GLY A 174 -3.16 -21.44 19.88
CA GLY A 174 -2.50 -20.23 19.36
C GLY A 174 -2.70 -19.96 17.87
N LEU A 175 -2.34 -18.77 17.43
CA LEU A 175 -2.52 -18.31 16.05
C LEU A 175 -1.31 -18.54 15.14
N LYS A 176 -0.09 -18.63 15.69
CA LYS A 176 1.13 -18.89 14.95
C LYS A 176 1.50 -20.36 15.04
N ARG A 177 1.30 -21.09 13.95
CA ARG A 177 1.59 -22.53 13.79
C ARG A 177 2.81 -22.73 12.90
N LEU A 178 2.65 -23.37 11.74
CA LEU A 178 3.68 -23.43 10.72
C LEU A 178 3.70 -22.14 9.91
N ALA A 179 4.88 -21.74 9.48
CA ALA A 179 5.08 -20.51 8.70
C ALA A 179 4.55 -20.63 7.26
N ALA A 180 4.35 -21.87 6.79
CA ALA A 180 3.82 -22.16 5.45
C ALA A 180 2.86 -23.34 5.48
N GLU A 181 1.88 -23.35 4.57
CA GLU A 181 0.91 -24.44 4.42
C GLU A 181 0.43 -24.55 2.98
N SER A 182 0.47 -25.78 2.45
CA SER A 182 -0.20 -26.17 1.20
C SER A 182 -1.31 -27.15 1.55
N ALA A 183 -2.56 -26.76 1.37
CA ALA A 183 -3.72 -27.65 1.60
C ALA A 183 -4.54 -27.79 0.32
N ASP A 184 -5.01 -29.02 0.05
CA ASP A 184 -5.87 -29.30 -1.11
C ASP A 184 -7.32 -28.89 -0.77
N VAL A 185 -7.59 -27.62 -0.96
CA VAL A 185 -8.86 -26.97 -0.61
C VAL A 185 -9.23 -25.90 -1.65
N GLU A 186 -10.49 -25.50 -1.64
CA GLU A 186 -10.99 -24.39 -2.46
C GLU A 186 -10.49 -23.02 -1.94
N ASP A 187 -10.51 -22.00 -2.81
CA ASP A 187 -10.04 -20.66 -2.49
C ASP A 187 -10.74 -20.07 -1.26
N ASP A 188 -12.03 -20.26 -1.14
CA ASP A 188 -12.89 -19.65 -0.11
C ASP A 188 -12.79 -20.34 1.27
N VAL A 189 -11.90 -21.32 1.42
CA VAL A 189 -11.56 -21.89 2.74
C VAL A 189 -10.65 -20.93 3.54
N TYR A 190 -9.79 -20.20 2.87
CA TYR A 190 -8.95 -19.18 3.50
C TYR A 190 -9.63 -17.81 3.52
N LEU A 191 -9.22 -16.97 4.46
CA LEU A 191 -9.80 -15.65 4.69
C LEU A 191 -9.87 -14.78 3.42
N ASP A 192 -8.82 -14.78 2.59
CA ASP A 192 -8.77 -13.92 1.41
C ASP A 192 -9.77 -14.35 0.33
N GLY A 193 -10.07 -15.64 0.22
CA GLY A 193 -11.17 -16.13 -0.62
C GLY A 193 -12.53 -15.66 -0.12
N ILE A 194 -12.76 -15.73 1.22
CA ILE A 194 -13.98 -15.21 1.85
C ILE A 194 -14.12 -13.69 1.61
N VAL A 195 -13.02 -12.95 1.75
CA VAL A 195 -12.96 -11.50 1.44
C VAL A 195 -13.34 -11.26 -0.02
N CYS A 196 -12.79 -12.04 -0.94
CA CYS A 196 -13.09 -11.93 -2.37
C CYS A 196 -14.58 -12.19 -2.66
N GLY A 197 -15.17 -13.27 -2.15
CA GLY A 197 -16.60 -13.60 -2.34
C GLY A 197 -17.53 -12.51 -1.77
N SER A 198 -17.14 -11.93 -0.62
CA SER A 198 -17.87 -10.80 -0.04
C SER A 198 -17.76 -9.54 -0.90
N ALA A 199 -16.60 -9.30 -1.51
CA ALA A 199 -16.39 -8.18 -2.41
C ALA A 199 -17.15 -8.35 -3.74
N GLU A 200 -17.20 -9.57 -4.29
CA GLU A 200 -18.03 -9.89 -5.47
C GLU A 200 -19.51 -9.58 -5.20
N THR A 201 -20.02 -9.99 -4.03
CA THR A 201 -21.39 -9.70 -3.59
C THR A 201 -21.63 -8.18 -3.40
N ALA A 202 -20.63 -7.46 -2.86
CA ALA A 202 -20.71 -6.01 -2.72
C ALA A 202 -20.78 -5.32 -4.09
N ILE A 203 -19.95 -5.71 -5.06
CA ILE A 203 -19.97 -5.17 -6.44
C ILE A 203 -21.36 -5.36 -7.07
N GLU A 204 -21.98 -6.54 -6.93
CA GLU A 204 -23.34 -6.80 -7.46
C GLU A 204 -24.38 -5.85 -6.85
N LYS A 205 -24.33 -5.61 -5.54
CA LYS A 205 -25.23 -4.68 -4.83
C LYS A 205 -24.98 -3.23 -5.22
N LEU A 206 -23.70 -2.85 -5.37
CA LEU A 206 -23.29 -1.49 -5.74
C LEU A 206 -23.67 -1.16 -7.18
N ALA A 207 -23.67 -2.13 -8.09
CA ALA A 207 -24.14 -1.97 -9.46
C ALA A 207 -25.62 -1.57 -9.56
N GLN A 208 -26.41 -1.76 -8.50
CA GLN A 208 -27.83 -1.37 -8.45
C GLN A 208 -28.05 0.03 -7.84
N LYS A 209 -26.98 0.71 -7.41
CA LYS A 209 -27.05 2.04 -6.79
C LYS A 209 -26.79 3.13 -7.83
N ALA A 210 -27.46 4.28 -7.65
CA ALA A 210 -27.24 5.45 -8.51
C ALA A 210 -25.98 6.24 -8.13
N ASN A 211 -25.58 6.19 -6.84
CA ASN A 211 -24.39 6.90 -6.37
C ASN A 211 -23.11 6.16 -6.74
N PRO A 212 -22.03 6.87 -7.08
CA PRO A 212 -20.73 6.25 -7.24
C PRO A 212 -20.27 5.61 -5.92
N PHE A 213 -19.39 4.62 -6.01
CA PHE A 213 -18.86 3.93 -4.84
C PHE A 213 -17.34 4.03 -4.74
N PHE A 214 -16.85 3.93 -3.50
CA PHE A 214 -15.46 3.66 -3.15
C PHE A 214 -15.43 2.33 -2.41
N LEU A 215 -15.08 1.25 -3.12
CA LEU A 215 -14.96 -0.09 -2.56
C LEU A 215 -13.50 -0.41 -2.30
N ALA A 216 -13.12 -0.53 -1.03
CA ALA A 216 -11.80 -0.93 -0.58
C ALA A 216 -11.81 -2.43 -0.27
N VAL A 217 -10.93 -3.19 -0.95
CA VAL A 217 -10.76 -4.63 -0.75
C VAL A 217 -9.32 -4.91 -0.33
N GLY A 218 -9.14 -5.49 0.86
CA GLY A 218 -7.82 -5.71 1.44
C GLY A 218 -7.50 -7.19 1.63
N PHE A 219 -6.57 -7.72 0.84
CA PHE A 219 -6.05 -9.08 0.98
C PHE A 219 -4.89 -9.13 1.97
N ARG A 220 -4.82 -10.24 2.72
CA ARG A 220 -3.74 -10.46 3.71
C ARG A 220 -2.57 -11.22 3.12
N LYS A 221 -2.77 -12.09 2.13
CA LYS A 221 -1.66 -12.74 1.46
C LYS A 221 -0.96 -11.76 0.52
N PRO A 222 0.37 -11.86 0.40
CA PRO A 222 1.29 -12.89 0.93
C PRO A 222 1.82 -12.69 2.36
N HIS A 223 1.17 -11.93 3.24
CA HIS A 223 1.58 -11.88 4.66
C HIS A 223 1.62 -13.27 5.30
N LEU A 224 2.59 -13.50 6.18
CA LEU A 224 2.73 -14.73 6.97
C LEU A 224 1.44 -15.10 7.77
N PRO A 225 1.14 -16.40 7.96
CA PRO A 225 1.81 -17.57 7.38
C PRO A 225 1.54 -17.69 5.88
N PHE A 226 2.46 -18.27 5.11
CA PHE A 226 2.31 -18.45 3.67
C PHE A 226 1.38 -19.64 3.38
N CYS A 227 0.09 -19.41 3.55
CA CYS A 227 -0.96 -20.42 3.34
C CYS A 227 -1.74 -20.09 2.07
N ALA A 228 -1.77 -21.01 1.15
CA ALA A 228 -2.55 -20.93 -0.09
C ALA A 228 -3.07 -22.33 -0.47
N PRO A 229 -4.18 -22.44 -1.23
CA PRO A 229 -4.62 -23.70 -1.79
C PRO A 229 -3.51 -24.38 -2.63
N LYS A 230 -3.46 -25.72 -2.54
CA LYS A 230 -2.41 -26.53 -3.18
C LYS A 230 -2.23 -26.23 -4.66
N LYS A 231 -3.29 -25.95 -5.40
CA LYS A 231 -3.23 -25.61 -6.83
C LYS A 231 -2.29 -24.43 -7.16
N TYR A 232 -2.10 -23.47 -6.25
CA TYR A 232 -1.16 -22.34 -6.42
C TYR A 232 0.28 -22.74 -6.08
N TRP A 233 0.48 -23.68 -5.15
CA TRP A 233 1.79 -24.26 -4.90
C TRP A 233 2.26 -25.09 -6.09
N ASP A 234 1.36 -25.85 -6.71
CA ASP A 234 1.65 -26.72 -7.86
C ASP A 234 2.05 -25.95 -9.12
N LEU A 235 1.83 -24.62 -9.16
CA LEU A 235 2.35 -23.76 -10.25
C LEU A 235 3.89 -23.67 -10.26
N TYR A 236 4.53 -23.98 -9.14
CA TYR A 236 5.98 -23.79 -8.96
C TYR A 236 6.69 -25.10 -8.64
N GLN A 237 7.88 -25.26 -9.22
CA GLN A 237 8.81 -26.32 -8.82
C GLN A 237 9.71 -25.76 -7.72
N ARG A 238 9.59 -26.28 -6.48
CA ARG A 238 10.34 -25.78 -5.32
C ARG A 238 11.84 -25.66 -5.55
N ASP A 239 12.44 -26.67 -6.21
CA ASP A 239 13.88 -26.72 -6.46
C ASP A 239 14.34 -25.67 -7.47
N SER A 240 13.45 -25.20 -8.35
CA SER A 240 13.71 -24.14 -9.31
C SER A 240 13.57 -22.73 -8.75
N ILE A 241 13.03 -22.58 -7.51
CA ILE A 241 12.93 -21.26 -6.87
C ILE A 241 14.34 -20.83 -6.42
N PRO A 242 14.83 -19.69 -6.90
CA PRO A 242 16.17 -19.23 -6.57
C PRO A 242 16.31 -18.91 -5.08
N LEU A 243 17.46 -19.26 -4.50
CA LEU A 243 17.87 -18.72 -3.20
C LEU A 243 18.14 -17.21 -3.32
N PRO A 244 18.16 -16.46 -2.20
CA PRO A 244 18.57 -15.06 -2.22
C PRO A 244 19.98 -14.94 -2.81
N GLU A 245 20.15 -14.09 -3.80
CA GLU A 245 21.45 -13.86 -4.46
C GLU A 245 22.49 -13.31 -3.47
N TYR A 246 22.05 -12.47 -2.53
CA TYR A 246 22.85 -11.93 -1.45
C TYR A 246 22.13 -12.14 -0.10
N ALA A 247 22.59 -13.15 0.66
CA ALA A 247 21.96 -13.57 1.92
C ALA A 247 22.77 -13.16 3.17
N LYS A 248 23.62 -12.15 3.06
CA LYS A 248 24.41 -11.60 4.18
C LYS A 248 24.03 -10.15 4.45
N HIS A 249 24.21 -9.70 5.68
CA HIS A 249 24.04 -8.28 5.97
C HIS A 249 24.96 -7.42 5.12
N PRO A 250 24.51 -6.22 4.70
CA PRO A 250 25.32 -5.31 3.91
C PRO A 250 26.64 -5.01 4.63
N GLN A 251 27.75 -5.06 3.89
CA GLN A 251 29.04 -4.73 4.44
C GLN A 251 29.04 -3.29 4.97
N ASN A 252 29.63 -3.06 6.12
CA ASN A 252 29.71 -1.76 6.80
C ASN A 252 28.34 -1.12 7.18
N ALA A 253 27.24 -1.85 7.10
CA ALA A 253 25.98 -1.38 7.66
C ALA A 253 26.06 -1.32 9.19
N PRO A 254 25.48 -0.30 9.84
CA PRO A 254 25.41 -0.27 11.29
C PRO A 254 24.50 -1.40 11.80
N GLU A 255 24.86 -2.02 12.92
CA GLU A 255 24.11 -3.15 13.49
C GLU A 255 22.61 -2.85 13.67
N LEU A 256 22.28 -1.63 14.07
CA LEU A 256 20.90 -1.23 14.28
C LEU A 256 20.06 -1.25 12.98
N ALA A 257 20.67 -1.06 11.82
CA ALA A 257 19.97 -1.06 10.53
C ALA A 257 19.47 -2.46 10.14
N VAL A 258 20.26 -3.49 10.43
CA VAL A 258 20.02 -4.90 10.05
C VAL A 258 19.35 -5.73 11.16
N ARG A 259 18.87 -5.10 12.21
CA ARG A 259 18.20 -5.79 13.32
C ARG A 259 16.86 -6.37 12.88
N SER A 260 16.68 -7.70 13.06
CA SER A 260 15.44 -8.42 12.69
C SER A 260 14.23 -7.94 13.49
N TRP A 261 13.07 -7.89 12.83
CA TRP A 261 11.76 -7.65 13.47
C TRP A 261 11.23 -8.86 14.25
N LYS A 262 11.84 -10.04 14.05
CA LYS A 262 11.49 -11.31 14.70
C LYS A 262 10.03 -11.74 14.49
N GLU A 263 9.44 -11.42 13.33
CA GLU A 263 8.09 -11.87 13.01
C GLU A 263 8.06 -13.34 12.59
N LEU A 264 9.04 -13.75 11.76
CA LEU A 264 9.17 -15.11 11.26
C LEU A 264 9.52 -16.09 12.39
N GLU A 265 10.42 -15.70 13.29
CA GLU A 265 10.86 -16.51 14.45
C GLU A 265 9.72 -16.83 15.43
N GLY A 266 8.57 -16.20 15.30
CA GLY A 266 7.36 -16.52 16.08
C GLY A 266 6.64 -17.78 15.62
N TYR A 267 6.98 -18.38 14.47
CA TYR A 267 6.35 -19.60 13.96
C TYR A 267 7.04 -20.85 14.50
N LYS A 268 6.27 -21.94 14.73
CA LYS A 268 6.74 -23.15 15.44
C LYS A 268 7.82 -23.93 14.69
N ASP A 269 7.84 -23.85 13.38
CA ASP A 269 8.78 -24.53 12.49
C ASP A 269 10.02 -23.68 12.13
N ILE A 270 10.16 -22.53 12.78
CA ILE A 270 11.29 -21.61 12.59
C ILE A 270 12.18 -21.64 13.83
N PRO A 271 13.49 -21.86 13.68
CA PRO A 271 14.43 -21.82 14.79
C PRO A 271 14.45 -20.44 15.49
N ALA A 272 14.54 -20.44 16.83
CA ALA A 272 14.52 -19.21 17.62
C ALA A 272 15.67 -18.24 17.30
N ASN A 273 16.80 -18.76 16.79
CA ASN A 273 17.96 -17.97 16.33
C ASN A 273 17.80 -17.43 14.90
N GLY A 274 16.67 -17.73 14.21
CA GLY A 274 16.40 -17.29 12.85
C GLY A 274 17.25 -17.97 11.75
N GLN A 275 18.12 -18.92 12.11
CA GLN A 275 18.97 -19.61 11.13
C GLN A 275 18.17 -20.66 10.37
N LEU A 276 18.00 -20.47 9.08
CA LEU A 276 17.24 -21.36 8.21
C LEU A 276 18.17 -22.21 7.34
N THR A 277 17.78 -23.47 7.13
CA THR A 277 18.40 -24.32 6.10
C THR A 277 17.95 -23.85 4.70
N GLU A 278 18.73 -24.15 3.67
CA GLU A 278 18.35 -23.85 2.28
C GLU A 278 16.99 -24.43 1.91
N THR A 279 16.70 -25.65 2.35
CA THR A 279 15.39 -26.30 2.16
C THR A 279 14.25 -25.47 2.76
N LYS A 280 14.44 -24.93 3.98
CA LYS A 280 13.43 -24.08 4.62
C LYS A 280 13.30 -22.71 3.93
N VAL A 281 14.40 -22.13 3.48
CA VAL A 281 14.38 -20.90 2.67
C VAL A 281 13.59 -21.11 1.38
N LYS A 282 13.84 -22.20 0.64
CA LYS A 282 13.09 -22.54 -0.58
C LYS A 282 11.61 -22.81 -0.29
N GLU A 283 11.28 -23.48 0.81
CA GLU A 283 9.90 -23.69 1.23
C GLU A 283 9.15 -22.38 1.49
N LEU A 284 9.76 -21.47 2.25
CA LEU A 284 9.16 -20.17 2.56
C LEU A 284 9.01 -19.28 1.32
N ARG A 285 10.01 -19.25 0.45
CA ARG A 285 9.93 -18.53 -0.84
C ARG A 285 8.85 -19.12 -1.74
N HIS A 286 8.76 -20.45 -1.82
CA HIS A 286 7.69 -21.14 -2.54
C HIS A 286 6.32 -20.74 -2.00
N GLY A 287 6.13 -20.76 -0.68
CA GLY A 287 4.89 -20.36 -0.04
C GLY A 287 4.53 -18.89 -0.30
N TYR A 288 5.51 -18.00 -0.32
CA TYR A 288 5.30 -16.60 -0.70
C TYR A 288 4.77 -16.46 -2.13
N TYR A 289 5.43 -17.08 -3.11
CA TYR A 289 5.00 -17.04 -4.51
C TYR A 289 3.64 -17.72 -4.73
N ALA A 290 3.38 -18.83 -4.06
CA ALA A 290 2.06 -19.47 -4.09
C ALA A 290 0.96 -18.54 -3.55
N CYS A 291 1.23 -17.80 -2.47
CA CYS A 291 0.32 -16.78 -1.96
C CYS A 291 0.14 -15.60 -2.93
N VAL A 292 1.18 -15.19 -3.63
CA VAL A 292 1.09 -14.14 -4.67
C VAL A 292 0.18 -14.58 -5.81
N SER A 293 0.34 -15.81 -6.33
CA SER A 293 -0.53 -16.36 -7.38
C SER A 293 -1.97 -16.58 -6.91
N TYR A 294 -2.15 -16.92 -5.63
CA TYR A 294 -3.49 -17.02 -5.03
C TYR A 294 -4.20 -15.66 -5.02
N VAL A 295 -3.54 -14.60 -4.56
CA VAL A 295 -4.11 -13.25 -4.57
C VAL A 295 -4.33 -12.75 -5.99
N ASP A 296 -3.42 -13.05 -6.92
CA ASP A 296 -3.61 -12.76 -8.34
C ASP A 296 -4.94 -13.32 -8.87
N ALA A 297 -5.23 -14.58 -8.56
CA ALA A 297 -6.49 -15.22 -8.96
C ALA A 297 -7.72 -14.53 -8.33
N LEU A 298 -7.62 -14.11 -7.05
CA LEU A 298 -8.69 -13.37 -6.38
C LEU A 298 -8.91 -11.98 -7.01
N VAL A 299 -7.83 -11.27 -7.35
CA VAL A 299 -7.92 -10.02 -8.13
C VAL A 299 -8.62 -10.27 -9.46
N GLY A 300 -8.28 -11.35 -10.16
CA GLY A 300 -8.95 -11.76 -11.41
C GLY A 300 -10.46 -11.95 -11.24
N ARG A 301 -10.91 -12.54 -10.12
CA ARG A 301 -12.34 -12.68 -9.78
C ARG A 301 -13.02 -11.31 -9.67
N LEU A 302 -12.41 -10.35 -8.95
CA LEU A 302 -12.96 -9.00 -8.80
C LEU A 302 -13.06 -8.27 -10.15
N LEU A 303 -12.01 -8.34 -10.97
CA LEU A 303 -12.01 -7.71 -12.30
C LEU A 303 -13.08 -8.33 -13.22
N LYS A 304 -13.24 -9.65 -13.18
CA LYS A 304 -14.31 -10.37 -13.88
C LYS A 304 -15.71 -9.93 -13.42
N LYS A 305 -15.89 -9.73 -12.10
CA LYS A 305 -17.15 -9.27 -11.52
C LYS A 305 -17.49 -7.85 -11.96
N LEU A 306 -16.54 -6.91 -11.97
CA LEU A 306 -16.74 -5.56 -12.53
C LEU A 306 -17.19 -5.61 -14.00
N LYS A 307 -16.58 -6.50 -14.80
CA LYS A 307 -16.98 -6.68 -16.21
C LYS A 307 -18.39 -7.23 -16.35
N GLN A 308 -18.75 -8.23 -15.56
CA GLN A 308 -20.09 -8.85 -15.58
C GLN A 308 -21.21 -7.86 -15.18
N THR A 309 -20.91 -6.94 -14.27
CA THR A 309 -21.83 -5.89 -13.81
C THR A 309 -21.78 -4.61 -14.65
N GLN A 310 -21.00 -4.59 -15.74
CA GLN A 310 -20.83 -3.44 -16.64
C GLN A 310 -20.26 -2.19 -15.97
N LEU A 311 -19.50 -2.36 -14.88
CA LEU A 311 -18.88 -1.27 -14.14
C LEU A 311 -17.43 -0.97 -14.56
N SER A 312 -16.82 -1.86 -15.38
CA SER A 312 -15.39 -1.76 -15.74
C SER A 312 -15.01 -0.43 -16.38
N ASP A 313 -15.88 0.11 -17.26
CA ASP A 313 -15.58 1.29 -18.08
C ASP A 313 -15.78 2.61 -17.32
N ASN A 314 -16.36 2.54 -16.09
CA ASN A 314 -16.56 3.68 -15.22
C ASN A 314 -16.00 3.43 -13.80
N THR A 315 -14.89 2.68 -13.68
CA THR A 315 -14.26 2.40 -12.39
C THR A 315 -12.77 2.67 -12.45
N VAL A 316 -12.29 3.57 -11.60
CA VAL A 316 -10.86 3.73 -11.30
C VAL A 316 -10.42 2.54 -10.46
N ILE A 317 -9.33 1.87 -10.85
CA ILE A 317 -8.77 0.75 -10.09
C ILE A 317 -7.38 1.14 -9.61
N VAL A 318 -7.16 1.04 -8.29
CA VAL A 318 -5.83 1.17 -7.67
C VAL A 318 -5.48 -0.14 -7.02
N LEU A 319 -4.36 -0.75 -7.42
CA LEU A 319 -3.78 -1.92 -6.76
C LEU A 319 -2.43 -1.53 -6.18
N TRP A 320 -2.23 -1.82 -4.90
CA TRP A 320 -1.02 -1.42 -4.18
C TRP A 320 -0.62 -2.40 -3.08
N GLY A 321 0.70 -2.52 -2.85
CA GLY A 321 1.25 -3.15 -1.66
C GLY A 321 1.47 -2.12 -0.55
N ASP A 322 1.28 -2.49 0.71
CA ASP A 322 1.45 -1.54 1.82
C ASP A 322 2.93 -1.29 2.18
N HIS A 323 3.78 -2.25 2.01
CA HIS A 323 5.24 -2.19 2.06
C HIS A 323 5.82 -3.40 1.34
N GLY A 324 7.12 -3.37 1.12
CA GLY A 324 7.85 -4.50 0.55
C GLY A 324 8.13 -5.62 1.56
N PHE A 325 8.99 -6.59 1.18
CA PHE A 325 9.24 -7.78 1.97
C PHE A 325 10.59 -8.42 1.62
N HIS A 326 11.36 -8.82 2.63
CA HIS A 326 12.57 -9.65 2.47
C HIS A 326 12.22 -11.14 2.56
N LEU A 327 12.83 -11.93 1.71
CA LEU A 327 12.73 -13.39 1.65
C LEU A 327 14.10 -14.06 1.80
N GLY A 328 14.92 -13.55 2.73
CA GLY A 328 16.28 -13.99 3.00
C GLY A 328 17.36 -13.11 2.38
N GLU A 329 17.01 -12.18 1.50
CA GLU A 329 17.95 -11.20 0.96
C GLU A 329 18.55 -10.35 2.11
N GLN A 330 19.81 -9.97 1.99
CA GLN A 330 20.57 -9.24 3.02
C GLN A 330 20.58 -9.94 4.39
N GLY A 331 20.31 -11.25 4.45
CA GLY A 331 20.15 -12.01 5.70
C GLY A 331 18.94 -11.60 6.51
N LEU A 332 17.98 -10.90 5.90
CA LEU A 332 16.78 -10.39 6.53
C LEU A 332 15.52 -11.15 6.06
N TRP A 333 14.53 -11.21 6.93
CA TRP A 333 13.19 -11.71 6.63
C TRP A 333 12.14 -10.68 7.02
N THR A 334 11.03 -10.69 6.30
CA THR A 334 9.90 -9.80 6.51
C THR A 334 10.19 -8.35 6.05
N LYS A 335 9.92 -7.37 6.86
CA LYS A 335 9.99 -5.91 6.62
C LYS A 335 10.68 -5.23 7.79
N ALA A 336 10.36 -3.98 8.04
CA ALA A 336 10.79 -3.26 9.23
C ALA A 336 12.24 -2.74 9.16
N ASN A 337 12.57 -2.14 8.02
CA ASN A 337 13.83 -1.43 7.79
C ASN A 337 13.65 -0.39 6.65
N ASN A 338 14.73 0.31 6.29
CA ASN A 338 14.71 1.37 5.27
C ASN A 338 15.25 0.93 3.90
N TYR A 339 15.53 -0.37 3.69
CA TYR A 339 16.09 -0.87 2.44
C TYR A 339 15.06 -0.96 1.31
N GLU A 340 15.53 -1.01 0.07
CA GLU A 340 14.73 -1.05 -1.15
C GLU A 340 13.66 -2.14 -1.08
N LEU A 341 14.03 -3.37 -0.67
CA LEU A 341 13.10 -4.51 -0.60
C LEU A 341 11.98 -4.34 0.44
N SER A 342 12.17 -3.51 1.47
CA SER A 342 11.14 -3.22 2.46
C SER A 342 10.27 -2.03 2.10
N THR A 343 10.82 -1.06 1.36
CA THR A 343 10.14 0.23 1.14
C THR A 343 9.51 0.37 -0.24
N ARG A 344 10.05 -0.34 -1.25
CA ARG A 344 9.49 -0.35 -2.61
C ARG A 344 8.29 -1.28 -2.69
N VAL A 345 7.21 -0.78 -3.29
CA VAL A 345 5.92 -1.47 -3.39
C VAL A 345 5.41 -1.48 -4.82
N PRO A 346 4.58 -2.45 -5.22
CA PRO A 346 3.80 -2.33 -6.43
C PRO A 346 2.73 -1.25 -6.27
N LEU A 347 2.55 -0.46 -7.31
CA LEU A 347 1.45 0.50 -7.47
C LEU A 347 1.01 0.48 -8.93
N ILE A 348 -0.27 0.15 -9.15
CA ILE A 348 -0.90 0.10 -10.48
C ILE A 348 -2.16 0.95 -10.42
N VAL A 349 -2.30 1.90 -11.35
CA VAL A 349 -3.46 2.79 -11.44
C VAL A 349 -4.07 2.69 -12.83
N SER A 350 -5.36 2.32 -12.88
CA SER A 350 -6.18 2.26 -14.09
C SER A 350 -7.28 3.30 -13.99
N VAL A 351 -7.36 4.20 -14.95
CA VAL A 351 -8.38 5.26 -14.99
C VAL A 351 -9.24 5.11 -16.25
N PRO A 352 -10.57 5.19 -16.15
CA PRO A 352 -11.44 5.19 -17.32
C PRO A 352 -11.05 6.26 -18.36
N GLY A 353 -10.96 5.85 -19.62
CA GLY A 353 -10.58 6.79 -20.70
C GLY A 353 -9.10 7.21 -20.72
N GLN A 354 -8.24 6.58 -19.94
CA GLN A 354 -6.80 6.86 -19.94
C GLN A 354 -6.19 6.64 -21.33
N LYS A 355 -5.40 7.61 -21.81
CA LYS A 355 -4.79 7.59 -23.15
C LYS A 355 -3.60 6.64 -23.24
N ASN A 356 -2.72 6.66 -22.25
CA ASN A 356 -1.47 5.88 -22.21
C ASN A 356 -1.66 4.60 -21.38
N THR A 357 -2.43 3.66 -21.90
CA THR A 357 -2.66 2.36 -21.25
C THR A 357 -1.48 1.41 -21.45
N GLY A 358 -1.20 0.57 -20.45
CA GLY A 358 -0.09 -0.39 -20.48
C GLY A 358 1.29 0.24 -20.33
N SER A 359 1.36 1.50 -19.88
CA SER A 359 2.62 2.22 -19.68
C SER A 359 3.28 1.86 -18.35
N LYS A 360 4.62 1.92 -18.32
CA LYS A 360 5.41 1.89 -17.08
C LYS A 360 5.99 3.28 -16.84
N SER A 361 5.91 3.76 -15.60
CA SER A 361 6.57 5.00 -15.18
C SER A 361 7.68 4.67 -14.19
N ASP A 362 8.89 5.15 -14.49
CA ASP A 362 10.07 5.07 -13.63
C ASP A 362 10.23 6.30 -12.72
N ALA A 363 9.24 7.19 -12.71
CA ALA A 363 9.20 8.31 -11.79
C ALA A 363 9.22 7.84 -10.34
N LEU A 364 9.91 8.61 -9.49
CA LEU A 364 9.87 8.38 -8.05
C LEU A 364 8.53 8.85 -7.50
N VAL A 365 7.74 7.93 -6.95
CA VAL A 365 6.42 8.21 -6.38
C VAL A 365 6.28 7.58 -5.00
N GLU A 366 5.35 8.07 -4.22
CA GLU A 366 5.13 7.65 -2.84
C GLU A 366 3.68 7.25 -2.59
N LEU A 367 3.42 6.37 -1.62
CA LEU A 367 2.04 5.99 -1.30
C LEU A 367 1.19 7.16 -0.80
N VAL A 368 1.77 8.20 -0.20
CA VAL A 368 1.04 9.43 0.17
C VAL A 368 0.49 10.19 -1.05
N ASP A 369 1.00 9.93 -2.26
CA ASP A 369 0.55 10.53 -3.51
C ASP A 369 -0.79 9.94 -4.01
N VAL A 370 -1.15 8.75 -3.53
CA VAL A 370 -2.36 8.04 -3.98
C VAL A 370 -3.64 8.82 -3.61
N TYR A 371 -3.68 9.42 -2.41
CA TYR A 371 -4.85 10.18 -2.00
C TYR A 371 -5.10 11.41 -2.90
N PRO A 372 -4.16 12.35 -3.08
CA PRO A 372 -4.37 13.50 -3.98
C PRO A 372 -4.61 13.05 -5.42
N THR A 373 -4.00 11.94 -5.87
CA THR A 373 -4.26 11.37 -7.19
C THR A 373 -5.72 10.93 -7.35
N LEU A 374 -6.25 10.18 -6.40
CA LEU A 374 -7.65 9.72 -6.47
C LEU A 374 -8.64 10.87 -6.38
N ALA A 375 -8.37 11.88 -5.55
CA ALA A 375 -9.19 13.10 -5.51
C ALA A 375 -9.20 13.78 -6.88
N ASP A 376 -8.04 13.99 -7.50
CA ASP A 376 -7.89 14.65 -8.80
C ASP A 376 -8.55 13.88 -9.95
N VAL A 377 -8.33 12.57 -10.07
CA VAL A 377 -8.93 11.76 -11.16
C VAL A 377 -10.45 11.59 -11.02
N CYS A 378 -10.97 11.72 -9.80
CA CYS A 378 -12.41 11.68 -9.52
C CYS A 378 -13.07 13.08 -9.50
N GLY A 379 -12.33 14.15 -9.82
CA GLY A 379 -12.84 15.52 -9.86
C GLY A 379 -13.23 16.06 -8.48
N LEU A 380 -12.59 15.58 -7.40
CA LEU A 380 -12.80 16.04 -6.04
C LEU A 380 -11.73 17.08 -5.67
N LYS A 381 -12.13 18.10 -4.92
CA LYS A 381 -11.18 19.09 -4.42
C LYS A 381 -10.27 18.43 -3.38
N GLU A 382 -8.96 18.57 -3.56
CA GLU A 382 -7.99 18.06 -2.61
C GLU A 382 -8.16 18.70 -1.22
N PRO A 383 -8.14 17.89 -0.13
CA PRO A 383 -8.16 18.44 1.22
C PRO A 383 -6.88 19.21 1.53
N ALA A 384 -6.97 20.21 2.40
CA ALA A 384 -5.82 20.99 2.83
C ALA A 384 -4.80 20.13 3.61
N GLY A 385 -3.51 20.42 3.43
CA GLY A 385 -2.41 19.83 4.19
C GLY A 385 -2.02 18.44 3.74
N MET A 386 -2.29 18.06 2.48
CA MET A 386 -1.69 16.87 1.87
C MET A 386 -0.15 17.01 1.79
N GLU A 387 0.55 15.91 2.00
CA GLU A 387 2.00 15.80 1.92
C GLU A 387 2.44 14.89 0.75
N GLY A 388 1.48 14.45 -0.05
CA GLY A 388 1.64 13.86 -1.35
C GLY A 388 1.25 14.84 -2.45
N ILE A 389 1.47 14.45 -3.71
CA ILE A 389 1.10 15.20 -4.91
C ILE A 389 0.28 14.30 -5.85
N SER A 390 -0.56 14.88 -6.70
CA SER A 390 -1.29 14.11 -7.71
C SER A 390 -0.33 13.49 -8.73
N LEU A 391 -0.49 12.19 -8.97
CA LEU A 391 0.23 11.43 -10.02
C LEU A 391 -0.49 11.49 -11.37
N LYS A 392 -1.61 12.21 -11.48
CA LYS A 392 -2.36 12.34 -12.73
C LYS A 392 -1.51 12.79 -13.91
N PRO A 393 -0.54 13.72 -13.78
CA PRO A 393 0.36 14.05 -14.88
C PRO A 393 1.17 12.86 -15.42
N LEU A 394 1.48 11.85 -14.59
CA LEU A 394 2.19 10.64 -15.00
C LEU A 394 1.28 9.62 -15.71
N LEU A 395 -0.02 9.72 -15.57
CA LEU A 395 -0.98 8.91 -16.34
C LEU A 395 -1.03 9.35 -17.80
N ASP A 396 -0.77 10.64 -18.05
CA ASP A 396 -0.71 11.22 -19.40
C ASP A 396 0.71 11.21 -19.97
N GLU A 397 1.73 11.44 -19.14
CA GLU A 397 3.15 11.53 -19.50
C GLU A 397 3.99 10.63 -18.56
N PRO A 398 4.04 9.30 -18.79
CA PRO A 398 4.68 8.35 -17.87
C PRO A 398 6.18 8.58 -17.63
N ASP A 399 6.88 9.17 -18.59
CA ASP A 399 8.32 9.46 -18.55
C ASP A 399 8.67 10.76 -17.82
N ARG A 400 7.66 11.53 -17.39
CA ARG A 400 7.84 12.78 -16.68
C ARG A 400 8.40 12.53 -15.28
N SER A 401 9.25 13.43 -14.78
CA SER A 401 9.65 13.47 -13.37
C SER A 401 8.74 14.43 -12.59
N LEU A 402 8.35 14.04 -11.37
CA LEU A 402 7.62 14.90 -10.44
C LEU A 402 8.41 15.13 -9.14
N LYS A 403 9.36 14.26 -8.84
CA LYS A 403 10.15 14.30 -7.60
C LYS A 403 11.60 13.91 -7.88
N ARG A 404 12.54 14.67 -7.34
CA ARG A 404 13.97 14.29 -7.37
C ARG A 404 14.32 13.25 -6.30
N ALA A 405 13.50 13.12 -5.22
CA ALA A 405 13.67 12.15 -4.16
C ALA A 405 12.34 11.78 -3.52
N VAL A 406 12.25 10.58 -2.97
CA VAL A 406 11.16 10.09 -2.11
C VAL A 406 11.71 9.76 -0.73
N PHE A 407 10.85 9.83 0.30
CA PHE A 407 11.27 9.79 1.70
C PHE A 407 10.55 8.69 2.46
N ASN A 408 11.31 7.96 3.24
CA ASN A 408 10.78 6.99 4.19
C ASN A 408 11.54 7.07 5.52
N GLN A 409 11.00 6.43 6.54
CA GLN A 409 11.62 6.39 7.85
C GLN A 409 11.34 5.06 8.55
N TYR A 410 12.22 4.68 9.49
CA TYR A 410 11.99 3.52 10.32
C TYR A 410 12.57 3.73 11.72
N PRO A 411 11.75 3.58 12.80
CA PRO A 411 12.21 3.75 14.18
C PRO A 411 12.89 2.50 14.72
N ARG A 412 13.79 2.72 15.69
CA ARG A 412 14.48 1.68 16.45
C ARG A 412 14.43 1.97 17.95
N ALA A 413 14.35 0.92 18.74
CA ALA A 413 14.68 0.98 20.17
C ALA A 413 16.16 0.67 20.36
N ARG A 414 16.80 1.26 21.39
CA ARG A 414 18.23 1.01 21.70
C ARG A 414 18.48 -0.42 22.13
N SER A 415 17.60 -0.95 22.98
CA SER A 415 17.82 -2.22 23.68
C SER A 415 16.87 -3.35 23.28
N SER A 416 15.90 -3.11 22.38
CA SER A 416 14.93 -4.13 21.98
C SER A 416 14.76 -4.25 20.47
N HIS A 417 14.20 -5.38 20.02
CA HIS A 417 13.87 -5.60 18.61
C HIS A 417 12.59 -4.87 18.19
N ARG A 418 11.77 -4.45 19.15
CA ARG A 418 10.51 -3.74 18.92
C ARG A 418 10.55 -2.38 19.59
N HIS A 419 10.00 -1.38 18.94
CA HIS A 419 9.80 -0.04 19.46
C HIS A 419 8.30 0.21 19.73
N ARG A 420 8.01 1.25 20.51
CA ARG A 420 6.69 1.86 20.63
C ARG A 420 6.80 3.31 20.19
N GLY A 421 5.75 3.82 19.56
CA GLY A 421 5.76 5.17 18.99
C GLY A 421 6.95 5.36 18.04
N HIS A 422 7.58 6.53 18.11
CA HIS A 422 8.76 6.88 17.29
C HIS A 422 10.06 6.17 17.67
N GLY A 423 10.07 5.34 18.73
CA GLY A 423 11.31 4.74 19.24
C GLY A 423 12.29 5.76 19.85
N GLU A 424 13.51 5.31 20.14
CA GLU A 424 14.59 6.17 20.66
C GLU A 424 15.54 6.65 19.56
N ILE A 425 15.53 5.98 18.42
CA ILE A 425 16.33 6.27 17.23
C ILE A 425 15.42 6.23 16.03
N MET A 426 15.54 7.23 15.16
CA MET A 426 14.85 7.25 13.88
C MET A 426 15.86 7.16 12.73
N GLY A 427 15.64 6.21 11.83
CA GLY A 427 16.35 6.17 10.55
C GLY A 427 15.53 6.94 9.52
N PHE A 428 15.91 8.16 9.21
CA PHE A 428 15.35 8.92 8.10
C PHE A 428 16.06 8.53 6.83
N ALA A 429 15.30 8.23 5.78
CA ALA A 429 15.86 7.77 4.53
C ALA A 429 15.28 8.51 3.34
N LEU A 430 16.08 8.64 2.29
CA LEU A 430 15.64 9.09 0.98
C LEU A 430 16.15 8.17 -0.14
N ARG A 431 15.42 8.18 -1.24
CA ARG A 431 15.74 7.48 -2.48
C ARG A 431 15.71 8.50 -3.64
N THR A 432 16.84 8.72 -4.28
CA THR A 432 16.95 9.49 -5.54
C THR A 432 16.97 8.53 -6.73
N GLN A 433 17.15 9.01 -7.96
CA GLN A 433 17.30 8.13 -9.14
C GLN A 433 18.47 7.15 -9.00
N ARG A 434 19.52 7.52 -8.27
CA ARG A 434 20.74 6.72 -8.14
C ARG A 434 20.97 6.18 -6.74
N TYR A 435 20.80 7.00 -5.72
CA TYR A 435 21.24 6.68 -4.36
C TYR A 435 20.08 6.39 -3.45
N ARG A 436 20.29 5.45 -2.53
CA ARG A 436 19.58 5.36 -1.26
C ARG A 436 20.50 5.88 -0.15
N TYR A 437 19.99 6.79 0.65
CA TYR A 437 20.69 7.37 1.79
C TYR A 437 19.84 7.21 3.05
N ILE A 438 20.46 6.81 4.15
CA ILE A 438 19.81 6.65 5.46
C ILE A 438 20.66 7.37 6.51
N GLU A 439 20.02 8.21 7.31
CA GLU A 439 20.61 8.87 8.44
C GLU A 439 19.90 8.44 9.72
N TRP A 440 20.65 7.77 10.60
CA TRP A 440 20.16 7.34 11.88
C TRP A 440 20.40 8.42 12.91
N GLN A 441 19.32 8.97 13.49
CA GLN A 441 19.34 10.05 14.44
C GLN A 441 18.76 9.60 15.78
N ASP A 442 19.37 10.05 16.86
CA ASP A 442 18.72 10.02 18.17
C ASP A 442 17.47 10.90 18.14
N TRP A 443 16.35 10.39 18.63
CA TRP A 443 15.07 11.08 18.51
C TRP A 443 15.02 12.40 19.28
N GLU A 444 15.60 12.44 20.49
CA GLU A 444 15.55 13.62 21.35
C GLU A 444 16.61 14.66 20.98
N SER A 445 17.86 14.25 20.92
CA SER A 445 18.98 15.16 20.67
C SER A 445 19.16 15.55 19.19
N LYS A 446 18.54 14.81 18.27
CA LYS A 446 18.71 14.91 16.80
C LYS A 446 20.14 14.65 16.34
N GLN A 447 20.99 14.14 17.22
CA GLN A 447 22.36 13.79 16.87
C GLN A 447 22.37 12.60 15.90
N VAL A 448 23.12 12.76 14.81
CA VAL A 448 23.38 11.67 13.85
C VAL A 448 24.35 10.67 14.46
N ILE A 449 23.93 9.42 14.56
CA ILE A 449 24.72 8.32 15.15
C ILE A 449 25.29 7.38 14.10
N ALA A 450 24.69 7.30 12.91
CA ALA A 450 25.20 6.51 11.78
C ALA A 450 24.63 7.01 10.44
N ARG A 451 25.34 6.71 9.35
CA ARG A 451 24.90 6.98 7.98
C ARG A 451 25.09 5.75 7.12
N GLU A 452 24.20 5.59 6.16
CA GLU A 452 24.32 4.60 5.11
C GLU A 452 24.10 5.28 3.74
N LEU A 453 24.89 4.87 2.76
CA LEU A 453 24.74 5.26 1.35
C LEU A 453 24.91 4.02 0.48
N TYR A 454 23.98 3.82 -0.45
CA TYR A 454 24.00 2.74 -1.44
C TYR A 454 23.86 3.33 -2.84
N ASP A 455 24.75 2.96 -3.76
CA ASP A 455 24.69 3.35 -5.18
C ASP A 455 23.93 2.28 -5.97
N LEU A 456 22.63 2.44 -6.12
CA LEU A 456 21.76 1.44 -6.74
C LEU A 456 21.97 1.26 -8.26
N ALA A 457 22.77 2.13 -8.89
CA ALA A 457 23.18 1.94 -10.27
C ALA A 457 24.25 0.84 -10.38
N SER A 458 25.11 0.69 -9.37
CA SER A 458 26.20 -0.30 -9.36
C SER A 458 25.97 -1.43 -8.35
N ASP A 459 25.14 -1.21 -7.34
CA ASP A 459 24.79 -2.14 -6.27
C ASP A 459 23.27 -2.11 -5.99
N PRO A 460 22.44 -2.63 -6.91
CA PRO A 460 20.97 -2.60 -6.77
C PRO A 460 20.44 -3.44 -5.59
N GLN A 461 21.28 -4.31 -5.01
CA GLN A 461 20.94 -5.15 -3.87
C GLN A 461 21.37 -4.54 -2.51
N GLU A 462 21.94 -3.34 -2.52
CA GLU A 462 22.37 -2.65 -1.29
C GLU A 462 23.31 -3.52 -0.44
N THR A 463 24.33 -4.13 -1.08
CA THR A 463 25.21 -5.11 -0.44
C THR A 463 26.35 -4.47 0.35
N ARG A 464 26.62 -3.19 0.12
CA ARG A 464 27.73 -2.46 0.76
C ARG A 464 27.37 -1.01 1.06
N ASN A 465 27.42 -0.65 2.34
CA ASN A 465 27.37 0.75 2.75
C ASN A 465 28.69 1.47 2.38
N ILE A 466 28.57 2.51 1.55
CA ILE A 466 29.69 3.29 1.04
C ILE A 466 29.80 4.71 1.66
N ALA A 467 28.97 5.03 2.67
CA ALA A 467 28.93 6.37 3.28
C ALA A 467 30.28 6.79 3.89
N GLY A 468 31.06 5.85 4.41
CA GLY A 468 32.38 6.12 4.99
C GLY A 468 33.55 6.15 4.00
N ILE A 469 33.31 5.98 2.70
CA ILE A 469 34.36 5.94 1.69
C ILE A 469 34.59 7.37 1.13
N VAL A 470 35.81 7.88 1.21
CA VAL A 470 36.21 9.25 0.84
C VAL A 470 35.69 9.66 -0.55
N LYS A 471 35.76 8.77 -1.53
CA LYS A 471 35.25 8.99 -2.90
C LYS A 471 33.79 9.43 -2.95
N TYR A 472 32.97 9.05 -1.99
CA TYR A 472 31.52 9.31 -1.96
C TYR A 472 31.12 10.42 -0.98
N HIS A 473 32.06 11.15 -0.37
CA HIS A 473 31.74 12.22 0.59
C HIS A 473 30.83 13.29 -0.03
N ALA A 474 31.12 13.72 -1.27
CA ALA A 474 30.27 14.69 -1.97
C ALA A 474 28.81 14.17 -2.15
N ALA A 475 28.64 12.88 -2.46
CA ALA A 475 27.30 12.29 -2.56
C ALA A 475 26.60 12.22 -1.18
N VAL A 476 27.35 11.93 -0.12
CA VAL A 476 26.79 11.96 1.25
C VAL A 476 26.33 13.36 1.62
N GLU A 477 27.13 14.39 1.32
CA GLU A 477 26.78 15.80 1.56
C GLU A 477 25.53 16.21 0.78
N GLU A 478 25.45 15.88 -0.51
CA GLU A 478 24.26 16.13 -1.34
C GLU A 478 23.02 15.47 -0.76
N MET A 479 23.09 14.18 -0.42
CA MET A 479 21.95 13.44 0.16
C MET A 479 21.54 14.01 1.53
N THR A 480 22.51 14.44 2.36
CA THR A 480 22.23 15.10 3.63
C THR A 480 21.48 16.43 3.41
N GLN A 481 21.87 17.21 2.42
CA GLN A 481 21.20 18.48 2.07
C GLN A 481 19.76 18.23 1.60
N ILE A 482 19.53 17.21 0.73
CA ILE A 482 18.19 16.86 0.27
C ILE A 482 17.32 16.38 1.45
N LEU A 483 17.87 15.55 2.34
CA LEU A 483 17.15 15.05 3.51
C LEU A 483 16.77 16.20 4.45
N SER A 484 17.70 17.11 4.72
CA SER A 484 17.49 18.29 5.57
C SER A 484 16.47 19.28 5.00
N ALA A 485 16.45 19.46 3.68
CA ALA A 485 15.46 20.31 3.00
C ALA A 485 14.05 19.70 3.01
N GLY A 486 13.96 18.39 3.19
CA GLY A 486 12.72 17.65 3.33
C GLY A 486 11.94 17.43 2.02
N TRP A 487 10.85 16.71 2.12
CA TRP A 487 10.03 16.30 0.97
C TRP A 487 9.46 17.45 0.13
N PRO A 488 9.06 18.62 0.68
CA PRO A 488 8.53 19.71 -0.15
C PRO A 488 9.55 20.24 -1.14
N ALA A 489 10.82 20.32 -0.74
CA ALA A 489 11.91 20.79 -1.60
C ALA A 489 12.35 19.75 -2.65
N ALA A 490 11.89 18.52 -2.54
CA ALA A 490 12.15 17.45 -3.51
C ALA A 490 11.09 17.37 -4.63
N VAL A 491 9.95 18.06 -4.50
CA VAL A 491 8.93 18.16 -5.54
C VAL A 491 9.40 19.09 -6.63
N GLU A 492 9.38 18.63 -7.89
CA GLU A 492 9.77 19.44 -9.04
C GLU A 492 8.62 20.38 -9.42
N SER A 493 8.92 21.67 -9.69
CA SER A 493 7.90 22.62 -10.10
C SER A 493 7.34 22.21 -11.47
N LEU A 494 6.02 22.20 -11.62
CA LEU A 494 5.34 21.86 -12.87
C LEU A 494 5.61 22.88 -14.01
N THR A 495 6.31 23.98 -13.71
CA THR A 495 6.52 25.12 -14.62
C THR A 495 7.84 25.10 -15.38
N SER A 496 8.75 24.16 -15.14
CA SER A 496 10.05 24.12 -15.80
C SER A 496 10.17 22.98 -16.82
N LYS A 497 9.65 23.18 -18.04
CA LYS A 497 10.17 22.65 -19.31
C LYS A 497 9.41 23.24 -20.50
N HIS A 498 9.70 24.48 -20.83
CA HIS A 498 9.63 25.05 -22.19
C HIS A 498 10.63 26.20 -22.22
N GLU A 499 11.91 25.89 -22.23
CA GLU A 499 12.97 26.72 -22.85
C GLU A 499 13.89 25.82 -23.66
#